data_41b2791435082b9b3a7a83a1c1f14a10
#
_entry.id   41b2791435082b9b3a7a83a1c1f14a10
#
_cell.length_a   1.000
_cell.length_b   1.000
_cell.length_c   1.000
_cell.angle_alpha   90.00
_cell.angle_beta   90.00
_cell.angle_gamma   90.00
#
_symmetry.space_group_name_H-M   'P 1'
#
loop_
_entity.id
_entity.type
_entity.pdbx_description
1 polymer ?
#
loop_
_entity_poly.entity_id
_entity_poly.type
_entity_poly.pdbx_seq_one_letter_code
_entity_poly.pdbx_strand_id
1 'polypeptide(L)'
;MKVGIVVCAAGKGTRVGGDIPKQFIKIGEKRVIDYTLDNILMSGVFDDVILVIRPGDRNEYEDYFGKVKFVDGDTEDGQNSRRLGLKFAKDVLGYEDDDLIGVADGNRPFMTPAFYLLLVNTAKTKGNAVPYMIQRDILIRYDGEKVVLPGWSRNDYKVTLAPSFFPFKLMLDVYEDAYDKGTLKDSEGVVSLIVERLAVLDLNDRINLVRGDSLCFKITTPDDVEMAKLIMKGLEN
;
A
#
# COMPACT_ATOMS: atom_id res chain seq x y z
N MET A 1 22.44 -0.25 -0.48
CA MET A 1 21.04 -0.64 -0.22
C MET A 1 20.15 0.53 -0.58
N LYS A 2 19.45 0.42 -1.69
CA LYS A 2 18.42 1.39 -2.13
C LYS A 2 17.13 1.19 -1.33
N VAL A 3 16.31 2.22 -1.30
CA VAL A 3 14.95 2.16 -0.73
C VAL A 3 13.96 2.68 -1.75
N GLY A 4 13.06 1.82 -2.21
CA GLY A 4 12.02 2.16 -3.16
C GLY A 4 10.61 2.07 -2.60
N ILE A 5 9.70 2.75 -3.28
CA ILE A 5 8.28 2.62 -3.02
C ILE A 5 7.49 2.51 -4.33
N VAL A 6 6.67 1.48 -4.45
CA VAL A 6 5.70 1.31 -5.54
C VAL A 6 4.36 1.84 -5.07
N VAL A 7 3.85 2.87 -5.72
CA VAL A 7 2.56 3.50 -5.40
C VAL A 7 1.54 3.14 -6.46
N CYS A 8 0.48 2.42 -6.08
CA CYS A 8 -0.52 1.93 -7.01
C CYS A 8 -1.71 2.88 -7.14
N ALA A 9 -1.92 3.40 -8.35
CA ALA A 9 -2.99 4.30 -8.72
C ALA A 9 -3.72 3.90 -10.02
N ALA A 10 -3.52 2.67 -10.53
CA ALA A 10 -4.11 2.21 -11.80
C ALA A 10 -5.58 1.77 -11.70
N GLY A 11 -6.13 1.59 -10.50
CA GLY A 11 -7.48 1.06 -10.31
C GLY A 11 -8.59 2.02 -10.74
N LYS A 12 -9.70 1.47 -11.26
CA LYS A 12 -10.89 2.21 -11.70
C LYS A 12 -11.66 2.91 -10.57
N GLY A 13 -11.48 2.50 -9.31
CA GLY A 13 -12.11 3.13 -8.15
C GLY A 13 -13.62 2.89 -8.01
N THR A 14 -14.18 1.88 -8.64
CA THR A 14 -15.63 1.61 -8.76
C THR A 14 -16.41 1.55 -7.44
N ARG A 15 -15.75 1.18 -6.34
CA ARG A 15 -16.38 1.08 -5.00
C ARG A 15 -16.71 2.42 -4.36
N VAL A 16 -16.08 3.50 -4.78
CA VAL A 16 -16.39 4.86 -4.27
C VAL A 16 -17.61 5.45 -4.98
N GLY A 17 -17.95 4.93 -6.18
CA GLY A 17 -19.01 5.45 -7.02
C GLY A 17 -18.61 6.72 -7.79
N GLY A 18 -19.45 7.12 -8.76
CA GLY A 18 -19.21 8.30 -9.60
C GLY A 18 -18.27 8.05 -10.79
N ASP A 19 -18.17 9.05 -11.65
CA ASP A 19 -17.43 8.99 -12.92
C ASP A 19 -15.93 9.30 -12.77
N ILE A 20 -15.54 9.87 -11.62
CA ILE A 20 -14.15 10.26 -11.34
C ILE A 20 -13.44 9.14 -10.61
N PRO A 21 -12.30 8.63 -11.12
CA PRO A 21 -11.49 7.66 -10.39
C PRO A 21 -11.12 8.19 -8.99
N LYS A 22 -11.22 7.33 -7.97
CA LYS A 22 -11.08 7.71 -6.55
C LYS A 22 -9.80 8.48 -6.22
N GLN A 23 -8.71 8.16 -6.91
CA GLN A 23 -7.42 8.84 -6.73
C GLN A 23 -7.45 10.32 -7.14
N PHE A 24 -8.38 10.71 -8.04
CA PHE A 24 -8.56 12.07 -8.52
C PHE A 24 -9.65 12.85 -7.79
N ILE A 25 -10.34 12.22 -6.84
CA ILE A 25 -11.34 12.93 -6.01
C ILE A 25 -10.59 13.97 -5.16
N LYS A 26 -11.12 15.20 -5.12
CA LYS A 26 -10.61 16.28 -4.27
C LYS A 26 -11.11 16.12 -2.83
N ILE A 27 -10.18 16.26 -1.88
CA ILE A 27 -10.42 16.35 -0.44
C ILE A 27 -9.73 17.60 0.08
N GLY A 28 -10.46 18.72 0.14
CA GLY A 28 -9.85 20.05 0.27
C GLY A 28 -9.35 20.57 -1.09
N GLU A 29 -8.18 21.18 -1.12
CA GLU A 29 -7.65 21.81 -2.33
C GLU A 29 -7.03 20.85 -3.34
N LYS A 30 -6.51 19.70 -2.87
CA LYS A 30 -5.77 18.72 -3.69
C LYS A 30 -6.56 17.43 -3.87
N ARG A 31 -6.16 16.64 -4.86
CA ARG A 31 -6.67 15.28 -5.08
C ARG A 31 -6.10 14.33 -4.01
N VAL A 32 -6.79 13.25 -3.74
CA VAL A 32 -6.35 12.18 -2.82
C VAL A 32 -4.92 11.72 -3.12
N ILE A 33 -4.63 11.50 -4.41
CA ILE A 33 -3.29 11.02 -4.82
C ILE A 33 -2.21 12.07 -4.58
N ASP A 34 -2.52 13.36 -4.72
CA ASP A 34 -1.54 14.42 -4.54
C ASP A 34 -1.06 14.49 -3.09
N TYR A 35 -1.98 14.39 -2.12
CA TYR A 35 -1.58 14.29 -0.70
C TYR A 35 -0.70 13.07 -0.42
N THR A 36 -1.03 11.92 -1.03
CA THR A 36 -0.23 10.70 -0.87
C THR A 36 1.18 10.87 -1.43
N LEU A 37 1.31 11.38 -2.66
CA LEU A 37 2.60 11.58 -3.32
C LEU A 37 3.44 12.66 -2.63
N ASP A 38 2.82 13.77 -2.26
CA ASP A 38 3.50 14.85 -1.54
C ASP A 38 4.11 14.35 -0.23
N ASN A 39 3.34 13.59 0.58
CA ASN A 39 3.84 13.01 1.82
C ASN A 39 5.00 12.02 1.60
N ILE A 40 4.92 11.21 0.54
CA ILE A 40 6.00 10.28 0.16
C ILE A 40 7.26 11.08 -0.22
N LEU A 41 7.14 12.06 -1.11
CA LEU A 41 8.26 12.88 -1.58
C LEU A 41 8.85 13.74 -0.44
N MET A 42 8.01 14.35 0.39
CA MET A 42 8.44 15.14 1.55
C MET A 42 9.16 14.31 2.63
N SER A 43 8.95 13.00 2.66
CA SER A 43 9.66 12.12 3.60
C SER A 43 11.17 12.08 3.34
N GLY A 44 11.58 12.25 2.08
CA GLY A 44 12.99 12.27 1.66
C GLY A 44 13.73 10.94 1.85
N VAL A 45 13.01 9.83 2.08
CA VAL A 45 13.63 8.54 2.43
C VAL A 45 13.75 7.56 1.29
N PHE A 46 13.17 7.89 0.13
CA PHE A 46 13.11 7.00 -1.02
C PHE A 46 14.10 7.43 -2.10
N ASP A 47 14.91 6.48 -2.56
CA ASP A 47 15.77 6.66 -3.74
C ASP A 47 14.92 6.70 -5.02
N ASP A 48 13.85 5.88 -5.08
CA ASP A 48 12.91 5.84 -6.19
C ASP A 48 11.46 5.77 -5.70
N VAL A 49 10.61 6.62 -6.30
CA VAL A 49 9.15 6.57 -6.18
C VAL A 49 8.59 6.11 -7.52
N ILE A 50 8.02 4.90 -7.55
CA ILE A 50 7.47 4.27 -8.76
C ILE A 50 5.96 4.39 -8.70
N LEU A 51 5.38 5.21 -9.57
CA LEU A 51 3.94 5.43 -9.65
C LEU A 51 3.34 4.57 -10.76
N VAL A 52 2.53 3.59 -10.36
CA VAL A 52 1.81 2.70 -11.27
C VAL A 52 0.44 3.29 -11.56
N ILE A 53 0.22 3.71 -12.81
CA ILE A 53 -0.96 4.45 -13.27
C ILE A 53 -1.74 3.66 -14.31
N ARG A 54 -2.97 4.08 -14.60
CA ARG A 54 -3.67 3.61 -15.78
C ARG A 54 -2.94 4.04 -17.05
N PRO A 55 -2.86 3.17 -18.07
CA PRO A 55 -2.42 3.58 -19.39
C PRO A 55 -3.22 4.79 -19.87
N GLY A 56 -2.50 5.84 -20.29
CA GLY A 56 -3.10 7.11 -20.77
C GLY A 56 -3.29 8.20 -19.71
N ASP A 57 -3.22 7.88 -18.40
CA ASP A 57 -3.41 8.90 -17.34
C ASP A 57 -2.15 9.73 -17.04
N ARG A 58 -1.06 9.55 -17.77
CA ARG A 58 0.23 10.19 -17.45
C ARG A 58 0.15 11.71 -17.34
N ASN A 59 -0.62 12.35 -18.19
CA ASN A 59 -0.78 13.82 -18.18
C ASN A 59 -1.53 14.32 -16.94
N GLU A 60 -2.30 13.47 -16.28
CA GLU A 60 -2.94 13.80 -15.01
C GLU A 60 -1.94 14.02 -13.87
N TYR A 61 -0.66 13.69 -14.08
CA TYR A 61 0.42 13.75 -13.09
C TYR A 61 1.58 14.67 -13.50
N GLU A 62 1.30 15.73 -14.27
CA GLU A 62 2.34 16.65 -14.77
C GLU A 62 3.19 17.26 -13.64
N ASP A 63 2.57 17.59 -12.50
CA ASP A 63 3.25 18.15 -11.32
C ASP A 63 4.32 17.21 -10.72
N TYR A 64 4.28 15.93 -11.09
CA TYR A 64 5.19 14.89 -10.60
C TYR A 64 6.21 14.43 -11.65
N PHE A 65 6.24 15.06 -12.84
CA PHE A 65 7.25 14.77 -13.85
C PHE A 65 8.66 15.06 -13.30
N GLY A 66 9.58 14.12 -13.51
CA GLY A 66 10.93 14.19 -12.96
C GLY A 66 11.07 13.84 -11.48
N LYS A 67 9.97 13.77 -10.72
CA LYS A 67 9.95 13.41 -9.28
C LYS A 67 9.63 11.95 -9.06
N VAL A 68 8.87 11.32 -9.94
CA VAL A 68 8.48 9.90 -9.87
C VAL A 68 8.77 9.18 -11.19
N LYS A 69 8.87 7.86 -11.12
CA LYS A 69 8.97 6.96 -12.28
C LYS A 69 7.60 6.40 -12.60
N PHE A 70 7.14 6.54 -13.82
CA PHE A 70 5.82 6.08 -14.24
C PHE A 70 5.87 4.68 -14.84
N VAL A 71 4.89 3.86 -14.48
CA VAL A 71 4.67 2.51 -15.00
C VAL A 71 3.20 2.34 -15.36
N ASP A 72 2.91 1.81 -16.54
CA ASP A 72 1.56 1.44 -16.92
C ASP A 72 1.11 0.21 -16.14
N GLY A 73 0.02 0.32 -15.42
CA GLY A 73 -0.55 -0.73 -14.58
C GLY A 73 -1.68 -1.50 -15.27
N ASP A 74 -2.13 -2.54 -14.58
CA ASP A 74 -3.30 -3.31 -14.94
C ASP A 74 -4.55 -2.66 -14.34
N THR A 75 -5.53 -2.35 -15.17
CA THR A 75 -6.77 -1.66 -14.74
C THR A 75 -7.78 -2.62 -14.09
N GLU A 76 -7.66 -3.91 -14.35
CA GLU A 76 -8.56 -4.96 -13.87
C GLU A 76 -8.00 -5.71 -12.66
N ASP A 77 -6.67 -5.69 -12.51
CA ASP A 77 -5.98 -6.37 -11.42
C ASP A 77 -4.98 -5.46 -10.72
N GLY A 78 -5.38 -4.98 -9.55
CA GLY A 78 -4.53 -4.14 -8.70
C GLY A 78 -3.30 -4.87 -8.14
N GLN A 79 -3.35 -6.19 -8.01
CA GLN A 79 -2.18 -6.97 -7.56
C GLN A 79 -1.17 -7.12 -8.68
N ASN A 80 -1.64 -7.33 -9.92
CA ASN A 80 -0.75 -7.33 -11.08
C ASN A 80 -0.12 -5.95 -11.31
N SER A 81 -0.85 -4.85 -11.06
CA SER A 81 -0.26 -3.50 -11.08
C SER A 81 0.94 -3.36 -10.12
N ARG A 82 0.83 -3.91 -8.90
CA ARG A 82 1.94 -3.91 -7.93
C ARG A 82 3.14 -4.71 -8.43
N ARG A 83 2.87 -5.90 -8.98
CA ARG A 83 3.88 -6.75 -9.61
C ARG A 83 4.61 -6.04 -10.74
N LEU A 84 3.88 -5.33 -11.63
CA LEU A 84 4.49 -4.56 -12.73
C LEU A 84 5.43 -3.46 -12.20
N GLY A 85 5.05 -2.77 -11.12
CA GLY A 85 5.92 -1.80 -10.45
C GLY A 85 7.19 -2.43 -9.88
N LEU A 86 7.10 -3.61 -9.28
CA LEU A 86 8.26 -4.36 -8.77
C LEU A 86 9.16 -4.85 -9.92
N LYS A 87 8.59 -5.34 -11.01
CA LYS A 87 9.36 -5.70 -12.22
C LYS A 87 10.11 -4.51 -12.79
N PHE A 88 9.48 -3.35 -12.85
CA PHE A 88 10.15 -2.12 -13.28
C PHE A 88 11.33 -1.76 -12.37
N ALA A 89 11.19 -1.92 -11.05
CA ALA A 89 12.30 -1.72 -10.12
C ALA A 89 13.48 -2.65 -10.44
N LYS A 90 13.21 -3.92 -10.77
CA LYS A 90 14.24 -4.88 -11.17
C LYS A 90 14.86 -4.53 -12.51
N ASP A 91 14.03 -4.46 -13.55
CA ASP A 91 14.47 -4.53 -14.95
C ASP A 91 15.03 -3.17 -15.44
N VAL A 92 14.56 -2.05 -14.87
CA VAL A 92 14.91 -0.70 -15.31
C VAL A 92 15.75 0.05 -14.28
N LEU A 93 15.44 -0.08 -12.98
CA LEU A 93 16.14 0.66 -11.93
C LEU A 93 17.27 -0.16 -11.27
N GLY A 94 17.39 -1.45 -11.58
CA GLY A 94 18.48 -2.30 -11.10
C GLY A 94 18.46 -2.51 -9.58
N TYR A 95 17.26 -2.78 -9.01
CA TYR A 95 17.14 -3.19 -7.62
C TYR A 95 17.75 -4.56 -7.40
N GLU A 96 18.53 -4.69 -6.36
CA GLU A 96 19.23 -5.92 -5.95
C GLU A 96 18.49 -6.61 -4.79
N ASP A 97 18.86 -7.85 -4.51
CA ASP A 97 18.15 -8.74 -3.58
C ASP A 97 17.91 -8.14 -2.19
N ASP A 98 18.90 -7.44 -1.63
CA ASP A 98 18.89 -6.87 -0.29
C ASP A 98 18.42 -5.40 -0.24
N ASP A 99 18.07 -4.80 -1.38
CA ASP A 99 17.45 -3.48 -1.40
C ASP A 99 16.07 -3.55 -0.72
N LEU A 100 15.61 -2.44 -0.14
CA LEU A 100 14.29 -2.38 0.48
C LEU A 100 13.27 -1.81 -0.48
N ILE A 101 12.10 -2.42 -0.52
CA ILE A 101 10.98 -1.88 -1.29
C ILE A 101 9.68 -1.97 -0.50
N GLY A 102 8.86 -0.93 -0.64
CA GLY A 102 7.51 -0.90 -0.11
C GLY A 102 6.46 -0.86 -1.23
N VAL A 103 5.28 -1.40 -0.95
CA VAL A 103 4.13 -1.32 -1.87
C VAL A 103 2.99 -0.57 -1.19
N ALA A 104 2.63 0.59 -1.75
CA ALA A 104 1.66 1.53 -1.21
C ALA A 104 0.39 1.62 -2.08
N ASP A 105 -0.70 1.99 -1.43
CA ASP A 105 -1.92 2.42 -2.11
C ASP A 105 -1.87 3.94 -2.34
N GLY A 106 -2.17 4.40 -3.55
CA GLY A 106 -2.23 5.83 -3.89
C GLY A 106 -3.39 6.62 -3.26
N ASN A 107 -4.18 5.98 -2.43
CA ASN A 107 -5.36 6.55 -1.77
C ASN A 107 -5.30 6.50 -0.23
N ARG A 108 -4.09 6.74 0.33
CA ARG A 108 -3.85 6.94 1.77
C ARG A 108 -3.28 8.33 2.04
N PRO A 109 -4.09 9.38 1.93
CA PRO A 109 -3.62 10.78 1.92
C PRO A 109 -3.05 11.26 3.26
N PHE A 110 -3.36 10.57 4.37
CA PHE A 110 -2.99 11.00 5.72
C PHE A 110 -1.79 10.25 6.32
N MET A 111 -1.09 9.43 5.52
CA MET A 111 0.20 8.88 5.96
C MET A 111 1.26 9.99 5.96
N THR A 112 1.77 10.32 7.13
CA THR A 112 2.70 11.44 7.28
C THR A 112 4.11 11.10 6.80
N PRO A 113 4.92 12.11 6.38
CA PRO A 113 6.34 11.93 6.07
C PRO A 113 7.13 11.28 7.21
N ALA A 114 6.83 11.66 8.46
CA ALA A 114 7.47 11.08 9.65
C ALA A 114 7.16 9.58 9.81
N PHE A 115 5.96 9.14 9.41
CA PHE A 115 5.61 7.73 9.51
C PHE A 115 6.31 6.90 8.42
N TYR A 116 6.47 7.42 7.19
CA TYR A 116 7.31 6.79 6.17
C TYR A 116 8.77 6.64 6.65
N LEU A 117 9.33 7.69 7.25
CA LEU A 117 10.68 7.65 7.84
C LEU A 117 10.79 6.56 8.93
N LEU A 118 9.80 6.45 9.82
CA LEU A 118 9.76 5.42 10.86
C LEU A 118 9.74 4.01 10.28
N LEU A 119 8.91 3.77 9.25
CA LEU A 119 8.81 2.48 8.58
C LEU A 119 10.13 2.08 7.91
N VAL A 120 10.71 2.99 7.14
CA VAL A 120 11.98 2.75 6.45
C VAL A 120 13.12 2.49 7.44
N ASN A 121 13.24 3.29 8.51
CA ASN A 121 14.26 3.09 9.53
C ASN A 121 14.08 1.75 10.27
N THR A 122 12.83 1.35 10.54
CA THR A 122 12.56 0.03 11.13
C THR A 122 12.96 -1.09 10.17
N ALA A 123 12.61 -0.97 8.90
CA ALA A 123 12.99 -1.97 7.90
C ALA A 123 14.51 -2.07 7.72
N LYS A 124 15.22 -0.93 7.69
CA LYS A 124 16.70 -0.89 7.63
C LYS A 124 17.38 -1.57 8.81
N THR A 125 16.81 -1.44 10.01
CA THR A 125 17.42 -1.97 11.25
C THR A 125 16.99 -3.38 11.58
N LYS A 126 15.78 -3.78 11.18
CA LYS A 126 15.18 -5.08 11.55
C LYS A 126 14.91 -6.01 10.37
N GLY A 127 15.22 -5.57 9.14
CA GLY A 127 15.02 -6.35 7.91
C GLY A 127 13.65 -6.19 7.26
N ASN A 128 12.63 -5.73 7.99
CA ASN A 128 11.30 -5.44 7.45
C ASN A 128 10.50 -4.52 8.38
N ALA A 129 9.39 -3.98 7.86
CA ALA A 129 8.42 -3.21 8.66
C ALA A 129 7.01 -3.37 8.09
N VAL A 130 6.08 -3.80 8.92
CA VAL A 130 4.66 -3.94 8.58
C VAL A 130 3.84 -2.99 9.45
N PRO A 131 3.25 -1.94 8.90
CA PRO A 131 2.42 -1.03 9.66
C PRO A 131 1.08 -1.66 10.01
N TYR A 132 0.58 -1.36 11.23
CA TYR A 132 -0.71 -1.83 11.68
C TYR A 132 -1.44 -0.79 12.51
N MET A 133 -2.77 -0.91 12.58
CA MET A 133 -3.57 -0.24 13.58
C MET A 133 -4.30 -1.28 14.47
N ILE A 134 -4.64 -0.81 15.68
CA ILE A 134 -5.35 -1.65 16.66
C ILE A 134 -6.78 -1.88 16.16
N GLN A 135 -7.20 -3.15 16.16
CA GLN A 135 -8.60 -3.50 15.95
C GLN A 135 -9.43 -3.04 17.16
N ARG A 136 -10.44 -2.20 16.94
CA ARG A 136 -11.29 -1.64 18.00
C ARG A 136 -12.53 -2.47 18.26
N ASP A 137 -13.14 -2.98 17.17
CA ASP A 137 -14.38 -3.73 17.21
C ASP A 137 -14.13 -5.23 17.31
N ILE A 138 -15.14 -5.98 17.72
CA ILE A 138 -15.11 -7.43 17.76
C ILE A 138 -15.16 -7.96 16.32
N LEU A 139 -14.25 -8.87 15.99
CA LEU A 139 -14.29 -9.60 14.72
C LEU A 139 -15.15 -10.84 14.89
N ILE A 140 -16.07 -11.04 13.95
CA ILE A 140 -16.84 -12.28 13.81
C ILE A 140 -16.48 -12.95 12.49
N ARG A 141 -16.38 -14.24 12.49
CA ARG A 141 -16.29 -15.01 11.25
C ARG A 141 -17.69 -15.34 10.76
N TYR A 142 -17.95 -15.03 9.50
CA TYR A 142 -19.21 -15.31 8.81
C TYR A 142 -18.94 -16.19 7.59
N ASP A 143 -19.67 -17.30 7.46
CA ASP A 143 -19.47 -18.28 6.38
C ASP A 143 -20.41 -18.10 5.18
N GLY A 144 -21.17 -17.01 5.16
CA GLY A 144 -22.17 -16.69 4.14
C GLY A 144 -23.60 -16.97 4.59
N GLU A 145 -23.80 -17.77 5.64
CA GLU A 145 -25.12 -18.14 6.18
C GLU A 145 -25.25 -17.80 7.69
N LYS A 146 -24.22 -18.07 8.46
CA LYS A 146 -24.25 -17.90 9.92
C LYS A 146 -22.93 -17.37 10.46
N VAL A 147 -23.01 -16.80 11.65
CA VAL A 147 -21.84 -16.44 12.43
C VAL A 147 -21.19 -17.71 12.97
N VAL A 148 -19.95 -17.94 12.57
CA VAL A 148 -19.10 -19.00 13.11
C VAL A 148 -18.30 -18.38 14.24
N LEU A 149 -18.67 -18.68 15.47
CA LEU A 149 -17.96 -18.21 16.65
C LEU A 149 -16.66 -19.00 16.85
N PRO A 150 -15.51 -18.38 16.72
CA PRO A 150 -14.36 -18.71 17.54
C PRO A 150 -14.28 -17.71 18.67
N GLY A 151 -13.80 -18.12 19.82
CA GLY A 151 -13.47 -17.26 20.95
C GLY A 151 -12.22 -16.40 20.68
N TRP A 152 -12.25 -15.56 19.65
CA TRP A 152 -11.11 -14.74 19.29
C TRP A 152 -11.13 -13.42 20.03
N SER A 153 -10.08 -13.15 20.78
CA SER A 153 -9.87 -11.85 21.37
C SER A 153 -9.48 -10.85 20.27
N ARG A 154 -10.10 -9.66 20.26
CA ARG A 154 -9.66 -8.54 19.39
C ARG A 154 -8.17 -8.19 19.57
N ASN A 155 -7.58 -8.58 20.68
CA ASN A 155 -6.17 -8.35 20.96
C ASN A 155 -5.24 -9.21 20.08
N ASP A 156 -5.76 -10.35 19.57
CA ASP A 156 -5.00 -11.27 18.73
C ASP A 156 -4.95 -10.81 17.27
N TYR A 157 -5.76 -9.81 16.90
CA TYR A 157 -5.84 -9.29 15.55
C TYR A 157 -5.32 -7.88 15.44
N LYS A 158 -4.66 -7.62 14.32
CA LYS A 158 -4.21 -6.27 13.92
C LYS A 158 -4.68 -6.01 12.50
N VAL A 159 -5.08 -4.78 12.22
CA VAL A 159 -5.43 -4.35 10.87
C VAL A 159 -4.15 -3.85 10.21
N THR A 160 -3.69 -4.54 9.17
CA THR A 160 -2.50 -4.12 8.44
C THR A 160 -2.78 -2.90 7.60
N LEU A 161 -1.78 -2.05 7.49
CA LEU A 161 -1.76 -0.87 6.63
C LEU A 161 -0.74 -1.07 5.50
N ALA A 162 -0.71 -0.18 4.54
CA ALA A 162 0.31 -0.11 3.51
C ALA A 162 0.97 1.28 3.53
N PRO A 163 2.27 1.38 3.20
CA PRO A 163 3.15 0.34 2.67
C PRO A 163 3.77 -0.55 3.74
N SER A 164 3.99 -1.81 3.41
CA SER A 164 4.89 -2.69 4.15
C SER A 164 6.21 -2.79 3.41
N PHE A 165 7.33 -2.75 4.14
CA PHE A 165 8.68 -2.79 3.56
C PHE A 165 9.35 -4.12 3.84
N PHE A 166 9.92 -4.72 2.80
CA PHE A 166 10.67 -5.98 2.85
C PHE A 166 11.88 -5.93 1.91
N PRO A 167 12.84 -6.86 2.06
CA PRO A 167 13.88 -7.06 1.05
C PRO A 167 13.28 -7.28 -0.33
N PHE A 168 13.87 -6.64 -1.33
CA PHE A 168 13.34 -6.59 -2.69
C PHE A 168 13.10 -7.99 -3.27
N LYS A 169 14.08 -8.90 -3.08
CA LYS A 169 13.95 -10.28 -3.56
C LYS A 169 12.72 -10.97 -3.00
N LEU A 170 12.50 -10.92 -1.68
CA LEU A 170 11.34 -11.55 -1.06
C LEU A 170 10.04 -10.97 -1.62
N MET A 171 9.98 -9.64 -1.75
CA MET A 171 8.81 -8.93 -2.28
C MET A 171 8.50 -9.38 -3.71
N LEU A 172 9.50 -9.41 -4.59
CA LEU A 172 9.33 -9.81 -5.98
C LEU A 172 8.97 -11.29 -6.11
N ASP A 173 9.67 -12.17 -5.40
CA ASP A 173 9.47 -13.62 -5.47
C ASP A 173 8.02 -14.01 -5.11
N VAL A 174 7.43 -13.42 -4.05
CA VAL A 174 6.05 -13.77 -3.66
C VAL A 174 5.02 -13.31 -4.68
N TYR A 175 5.27 -12.19 -5.36
CA TYR A 175 4.37 -11.73 -6.43
C TYR A 175 4.52 -12.56 -7.71
N GLU A 176 5.74 -12.91 -8.11
CA GLU A 176 5.98 -13.76 -9.28
C GLU A 176 5.44 -15.19 -9.04
N ASP A 177 5.73 -15.79 -7.88
CA ASP A 177 5.20 -17.11 -7.51
C ASP A 177 3.66 -17.17 -7.55
N ALA A 178 2.99 -16.14 -7.02
CA ALA A 178 1.54 -16.06 -7.03
C ALA A 178 0.97 -15.83 -8.44
N TYR A 179 1.68 -15.03 -9.25
CA TYR A 179 1.32 -14.81 -10.65
C TYR A 179 1.42 -16.10 -11.48
N ASP A 180 2.54 -16.81 -11.36
CA ASP A 180 2.78 -18.05 -12.09
C ASP A 180 1.80 -19.17 -11.71
N LYS A 181 1.34 -19.17 -10.45
CA LYS A 181 0.30 -20.08 -9.96
C LYS A 181 -1.13 -19.65 -10.33
N GLY A 182 -1.32 -18.47 -10.91
CA GLY A 182 -2.64 -17.91 -11.20
C GLY A 182 -3.45 -17.49 -9.97
N THR A 183 -2.81 -17.34 -8.80
CA THR A 183 -3.47 -17.00 -7.53
C THR A 183 -3.31 -15.53 -7.12
N LEU A 184 -2.54 -14.76 -7.88
CA LEU A 184 -2.20 -13.38 -7.52
C LEU A 184 -3.43 -12.48 -7.37
N LYS A 185 -4.38 -12.56 -8.28
CA LYS A 185 -5.59 -11.73 -8.30
C LYS A 185 -6.45 -11.92 -7.05
N ASP A 186 -6.50 -13.13 -6.54
CA ASP A 186 -7.33 -13.49 -5.38
C ASP A 186 -6.60 -13.28 -4.04
N SER A 187 -5.34 -12.81 -4.08
CA SER A 187 -4.57 -12.58 -2.87
C SER A 187 -5.06 -11.34 -2.11
N GLU A 188 -5.01 -11.43 -0.78
CA GLU A 188 -5.36 -10.32 0.13
C GLU A 188 -4.29 -9.19 0.15
N GLY A 189 -3.24 -9.32 -0.65
CA GLY A 189 -2.16 -8.35 -0.78
C GLY A 189 -0.83 -8.84 -0.24
N VAL A 190 0.18 -7.96 -0.28
CA VAL A 190 1.58 -8.32 -0.03
C VAL A 190 1.83 -9.00 1.32
N VAL A 191 1.16 -8.55 2.38
CA VAL A 191 1.38 -9.12 3.72
C VAL A 191 0.91 -10.57 3.78
N SER A 192 -0.24 -10.91 3.17
CA SER A 192 -0.71 -12.31 3.15
C SER A 192 0.24 -13.20 2.35
N LEU A 193 0.67 -12.76 1.16
CA LEU A 193 1.63 -13.50 0.34
C LEU A 193 2.95 -13.78 1.07
N ILE A 194 3.46 -12.77 1.79
CA ILE A 194 4.69 -12.91 2.56
C ILE A 194 4.48 -13.80 3.78
N VAL A 195 3.38 -13.64 4.52
CA VAL A 195 3.07 -14.50 5.68
C VAL A 195 2.95 -15.96 5.26
N GLU A 196 2.26 -16.25 4.16
CA GLU A 196 2.18 -17.60 3.60
C GLU A 196 3.57 -18.17 3.25
N ARG A 197 4.41 -17.36 2.61
CA ARG A 197 5.80 -17.76 2.28
C ARG A 197 6.63 -18.01 3.53
N LEU A 198 6.56 -17.13 4.52
CA LEU A 198 7.31 -17.25 5.77
C LEU A 198 6.80 -18.40 6.64
N ALA A 199 5.48 -18.69 6.62
CA ALA A 199 4.91 -19.84 7.32
C ALA A 199 5.48 -21.17 6.79
N VAL A 200 5.61 -21.32 5.47
CA VAL A 200 6.24 -22.49 4.85
C VAL A 200 7.70 -22.66 5.29
N LEU A 201 8.38 -21.54 5.60
CA LEU A 201 9.78 -21.51 6.02
C LEU A 201 9.95 -21.51 7.55
N ASP A 202 8.86 -21.54 8.31
CA ASP A 202 8.86 -21.39 9.78
C ASP A 202 9.56 -20.12 10.28
N LEU A 203 9.30 -18.99 9.59
CA LEU A 203 9.95 -17.70 9.82
C LEU A 203 8.98 -16.58 10.21
N ASN A 204 7.74 -16.90 10.63
CA ASN A 204 6.69 -15.90 10.92
C ASN A 204 7.01 -14.99 12.11
N ASP A 205 7.89 -15.38 13.01
CA ASP A 205 8.38 -14.58 14.13
C ASP A 205 9.25 -13.38 13.70
N ARG A 206 9.65 -13.34 12.43
CA ARG A 206 10.52 -12.30 11.88
C ARG A 206 9.80 -11.08 11.32
N ILE A 207 8.48 -10.98 11.45
CA ILE A 207 7.72 -9.80 11.00
C ILE A 207 7.74 -8.72 12.08
N ASN A 208 8.25 -7.54 11.73
CA ASN A 208 8.34 -6.39 12.62
C ASN A 208 7.13 -5.47 12.45
N LEU A 209 6.24 -5.50 13.42
CA LEU A 209 5.03 -4.67 13.42
C LEU A 209 5.33 -3.25 13.91
N VAL A 210 4.86 -2.25 13.16
CA VAL A 210 4.98 -0.82 13.49
C VAL A 210 3.58 -0.23 13.67
N ARG A 211 3.30 0.28 14.86
CA ARG A 211 1.99 0.87 15.14
C ARG A 211 1.79 2.17 14.37
N GLY A 212 0.75 2.23 13.55
CA GLY A 212 0.29 3.42 12.85
C GLY A 212 -0.88 4.10 13.54
N ASP A 213 -1.28 5.23 12.98
CA ASP A 213 -2.46 5.99 13.40
C ASP A 213 -3.71 5.53 12.65
N SER A 214 -4.88 5.72 13.26
CA SER A 214 -6.18 5.46 12.63
C SER A 214 -6.46 6.38 11.44
N LEU A 215 -5.79 7.52 11.34
CA LEU A 215 -5.86 8.42 10.18
C LEU A 215 -5.16 7.84 8.94
N CYS A 216 -4.31 6.83 9.08
CA CYS A 216 -3.67 6.15 7.94
C CYS A 216 -4.65 5.26 7.15
N PHE A 217 -5.96 5.47 7.25
CA PHE A 217 -6.96 4.68 6.55
C PHE A 217 -6.88 4.86 5.01
N LYS A 218 -7.43 3.89 4.31
CA LYS A 218 -7.51 3.85 2.85
C LYS A 218 -8.86 4.35 2.40
N ILE A 219 -8.92 5.34 1.53
CA ILE A 219 -10.17 5.79 0.91
C ILE A 219 -10.66 4.70 -0.05
N THR A 220 -11.80 4.09 0.29
CA THR A 220 -12.35 2.93 -0.44
C THR A 220 -13.84 3.09 -0.74
N THR A 221 -14.59 3.75 0.13
CA THR A 221 -16.04 3.96 0.07
C THR A 221 -16.38 5.45 -0.01
N PRO A 222 -17.63 5.82 -0.35
CA PRO A 222 -18.10 7.21 -0.27
C PRO A 222 -17.94 7.81 1.13
N ASP A 223 -18.20 7.03 2.18
CA ASP A 223 -18.08 7.47 3.56
C ASP A 223 -16.63 7.84 3.92
N ASP A 224 -15.65 7.09 3.38
CA ASP A 224 -14.23 7.42 3.56
C ASP A 224 -13.88 8.79 2.93
N VAL A 225 -14.51 9.13 1.80
CA VAL A 225 -14.31 10.42 1.14
C VAL A 225 -14.86 11.56 2.01
N GLU A 226 -16.08 11.39 2.54
CA GLU A 226 -16.67 12.42 3.41
C GLU A 226 -15.88 12.58 4.70
N MET A 227 -15.42 11.48 5.30
CA MET A 227 -14.53 11.52 6.45
C MET A 227 -13.22 12.24 6.13
N ALA A 228 -12.62 11.96 4.98
CA ALA A 228 -11.40 12.62 4.54
C ALA A 228 -11.58 14.14 4.37
N LYS A 229 -12.70 14.58 3.79
CA LYS A 229 -13.03 16.01 3.67
C LYS A 229 -13.18 16.69 5.03
N LEU A 230 -13.83 16.03 5.99
CA LEU A 230 -13.99 16.57 7.36
C LEU A 230 -12.64 16.69 8.07
N ILE A 231 -11.76 15.70 7.93
CA ILE A 231 -10.40 15.74 8.50
C ILE A 231 -9.61 16.91 7.88
N MET A 232 -9.63 17.05 6.55
CA MET A 232 -8.94 18.17 5.88
C MET A 232 -9.42 19.52 6.38
N LYS A 233 -10.73 19.73 6.47
CA LYS A 233 -11.32 20.95 7.01
C LYS A 233 -10.89 21.23 8.47
N GLY A 234 -10.65 20.19 9.26
CA GLY A 234 -10.16 20.32 10.63
C GLY A 234 -8.66 20.65 10.73
N LEU A 235 -7.87 20.33 9.69
CA LEU A 235 -6.44 20.65 9.62
C LEU A 235 -6.16 22.06 9.05
N GLU A 236 -7.12 22.66 8.35
CA GLU A 236 -7.01 24.00 7.77
C GLU A 236 -7.42 25.12 8.76
N ASN A 237 -8.06 24.78 9.89
CA ASN A 237 -8.44 25.70 10.98
C ASN A 237 -7.43 25.66 12.13
#